data_fa1aa1ce162f315c38744811c349ac04
#
_entry.id   fa1aa1ce162f315c38744811c349ac04
#
_cell.length_a   1.000
_cell.length_b   1.000
_cell.length_c   1.000
_cell.angle_alpha   90.00
_cell.angle_beta   90.00
_cell.angle_gamma   90.00
#
_symmetry.space_group_name_H-M   'P 1'
#
loop_
_entity.id
_entity.type
_entity.pdbx_description
1 polymer ?
#
loop_
_entity_poly.entity_id
_entity_poly.type
_entity_poly.pdbx_seq_one_letter_code
_entity_poly.pdbx_strand_id
1 'polypeptide(L)'
;MTMRRVFYRLLWVAVFVLPLWVLLGRAFFGVPLGLQFVGQLLLVPLLFVGQAVATGVVVGRRSVRQAKAVSWADVGLLTLSWLGQLGLGFFIVDSSAESVSASAFTQVAGGVSSLDLSTALFALCAVVTIAAGVGLFASALWQFVQEARARMATSLADLERVASGTGAAAGRRPGYGDDGPVITITPRG
;
A
#
# COMPACT_ATOMS: atom_id res chain seq x y z
N MET A 1 8.26 -9.38 17.82
CA MET A 1 7.40 -8.46 17.03
C MET A 1 6.67 -9.29 15.99
N THR A 2 5.37 -9.12 15.81
CA THR A 2 4.64 -9.86 14.78
C THR A 2 5.06 -9.32 13.39
N MET A 3 5.29 -10.22 12.42
CA MET A 3 5.67 -9.92 11.03
C MET A 3 4.83 -8.79 10.40
N ARG A 4 3.55 -8.77 10.69
CA ARG A 4 2.59 -7.72 10.24
C ARG A 4 2.96 -6.29 10.66
N ARG A 5 3.58 -6.10 11.84
CA ARG A 5 4.05 -4.78 12.31
C ARG A 5 5.34 -4.36 11.63
N VAL A 6 6.20 -5.33 11.28
CA VAL A 6 7.41 -5.06 10.51
C VAL A 6 7.04 -4.54 9.13
N PHE A 7 6.11 -5.20 8.43
CA PHE A 7 5.61 -4.74 7.14
C PHE A 7 5.01 -3.33 7.21
N TYR A 8 4.24 -3.02 8.25
CA TYR A 8 3.69 -1.67 8.44
C TYR A 8 4.77 -0.59 8.51
N ARG A 9 5.90 -0.87 9.17
CA ARG A 9 7.03 0.08 9.24
C ARG A 9 7.81 0.17 7.93
N LEU A 10 7.97 -0.97 7.25
CA LEU A 10 8.70 -1.05 5.98
C LEU A 10 7.94 -0.41 4.81
N LEU A 11 6.61 -0.24 4.90
CA LEU A 11 5.81 0.35 3.83
C LEU A 11 6.39 1.69 3.35
N TRP A 12 6.70 2.60 4.27
CA TRP A 12 7.24 3.91 3.92
C TRP A 12 8.66 3.86 3.37
N VAL A 13 9.47 2.96 3.88
CA VAL A 13 10.82 2.73 3.36
C VAL A 13 10.76 2.17 1.95
N ALA A 14 9.88 1.20 1.71
CA ALA A 14 9.70 0.56 0.42
C ALA A 14 9.25 1.55 -0.68
N VAL A 15 8.42 2.56 -0.34
CA VAL A 15 7.98 3.60 -1.28
C VAL A 15 9.17 4.30 -1.94
N PHE A 16 10.25 4.52 -1.22
CA PHE A 16 11.46 5.20 -1.74
C PHE A 16 12.49 4.23 -2.28
N VAL A 17 12.78 3.18 -1.51
CA VAL A 17 13.89 2.26 -1.81
C VAL A 17 13.62 1.43 -3.07
N LEU A 18 12.38 0.96 -3.28
CA LEU A 18 12.09 0.09 -4.43
C LEU A 18 12.15 0.80 -5.79
N PRO A 19 11.52 1.98 -5.98
CA PRO A 19 11.68 2.71 -7.23
C PRO A 19 13.13 3.12 -7.49
N LEU A 20 13.86 3.51 -6.43
CA LEU A 20 15.28 3.84 -6.53
C LEU A 20 16.12 2.61 -6.91
N TRP A 21 15.79 1.43 -6.38
CA TRP A 21 16.41 0.17 -6.77
C TRP A 21 16.15 -0.15 -8.26
N VAL A 22 14.94 0.01 -8.76
CA VAL A 22 14.64 -0.19 -10.19
C VAL A 22 15.48 0.72 -11.05
N LEU A 23 15.76 1.96 -10.62
CA LEU A 23 16.57 2.92 -11.34
C LEU A 23 18.07 2.59 -11.28
N LEU A 24 18.58 2.33 -10.09
CA LEU A 24 20.02 2.28 -9.83
C LEU A 24 20.55 0.88 -9.57
N GLY A 25 19.68 -0.11 -9.33
CA GLY A 25 20.08 -1.46 -8.91
C GLY A 25 21.12 -2.09 -9.82
N ARG A 26 21.00 -1.92 -11.13
CA ARG A 26 21.95 -2.44 -12.10
C ARG A 26 23.35 -1.81 -12.03
N ALA A 27 23.44 -0.54 -11.62
CA ALA A 27 24.73 0.15 -11.50
C ALA A 27 25.61 -0.50 -10.44
N PHE A 28 25.03 -1.12 -9.41
CA PHE A 28 25.77 -1.89 -8.40
C PHE A 28 26.44 -3.14 -8.97
N PHE A 29 25.99 -3.63 -10.13
CA PHE A 29 26.56 -4.79 -10.83
C PHE A 29 27.47 -4.38 -12.01
N GLY A 30 27.84 -3.09 -12.10
CA GLY A 30 28.72 -2.59 -13.14
C GLY A 30 28.11 -2.50 -14.54
N VAL A 31 26.77 -2.60 -14.65
CA VAL A 31 26.08 -2.42 -15.93
C VAL A 31 25.98 -0.93 -16.24
N PRO A 32 26.46 -0.48 -17.42
CA PRO A 32 26.41 0.92 -17.80
C PRO A 32 24.97 1.41 -17.95
N LEU A 33 24.75 2.68 -17.66
CA LEU A 33 23.47 3.34 -17.83
C LEU A 33 23.31 3.73 -19.32
N GLY A 34 22.57 2.91 -20.06
CA GLY A 34 22.33 3.10 -21.49
C GLY A 34 21.01 3.83 -21.79
N LEU A 35 20.48 3.64 -23.01
CA LEU A 35 19.26 4.29 -23.49
C LEU A 35 18.04 3.94 -22.63
N GLN A 36 17.96 2.73 -22.09
CA GLN A 36 16.89 2.28 -21.22
C GLN A 36 16.78 3.10 -19.93
N PHE A 37 17.89 3.70 -19.48
CA PHE A 37 17.89 4.59 -18.32
C PHE A 37 16.98 5.80 -18.51
N VAL A 38 16.92 6.35 -19.71
CA VAL A 38 16.02 7.50 -20.04
C VAL A 38 14.56 7.06 -19.90
N GLY A 39 14.21 5.86 -20.38
CA GLY A 39 12.88 5.30 -20.20
C GLY A 39 12.53 5.08 -18.71
N GLN A 40 13.51 4.64 -17.92
CA GLN A 40 13.33 4.45 -16.48
C GLN A 40 13.11 5.76 -15.72
N LEU A 41 13.72 6.86 -16.13
CA LEU A 41 13.46 8.18 -15.54
C LEU A 41 11.98 8.60 -15.62
N LEU A 42 11.25 8.11 -16.64
CA LEU A 42 9.80 8.31 -16.73
C LEU A 42 9.00 7.28 -15.93
N LEU A 43 9.49 6.04 -15.88
CA LEU A 43 8.82 4.94 -15.17
C LEU A 43 8.93 5.08 -13.65
N VAL A 44 10.06 5.53 -13.13
CA VAL A 44 10.32 5.60 -11.68
C VAL A 44 9.37 6.54 -10.94
N PRO A 45 9.07 7.76 -11.41
CA PRO A 45 8.03 8.60 -10.81
C PRO A 45 6.66 7.92 -10.77
N LEU A 46 6.30 7.18 -11.83
CA LEU A 46 5.04 6.44 -11.88
C LEU A 46 5.00 5.31 -10.84
N LEU A 47 6.09 4.55 -10.71
CA LEU A 47 6.23 3.52 -9.67
C LEU A 47 6.17 4.13 -8.27
N PHE A 48 6.84 5.27 -8.06
CA PHE A 48 6.82 5.98 -6.80
C PHE A 48 5.39 6.42 -6.43
N VAL A 49 4.67 7.07 -7.34
CA VAL A 49 3.28 7.51 -7.14
C VAL A 49 2.37 6.30 -6.90
N GLY A 50 2.48 5.25 -7.70
CA GLY A 50 1.71 4.02 -7.53
C GLY A 50 1.94 3.37 -6.17
N GLN A 51 3.19 3.28 -5.75
CA GLN A 51 3.58 2.74 -4.44
C GLN A 51 3.10 3.63 -3.28
N ALA A 52 3.21 4.96 -3.43
CA ALA A 52 2.73 5.91 -2.43
C ALA A 52 1.21 5.85 -2.28
N VAL A 53 0.46 5.78 -3.38
CA VAL A 53 -1.00 5.62 -3.38
C VAL A 53 -1.39 4.30 -2.73
N ALA A 54 -0.79 3.16 -3.13
CA ALA A 54 -1.07 1.86 -2.53
C ALA A 54 -0.79 1.87 -1.02
N THR A 55 0.35 2.43 -0.60
CA THR A 55 0.70 2.59 0.81
C THR A 55 -0.30 3.49 1.54
N GLY A 56 -0.66 4.63 0.96
CA GLY A 56 -1.62 5.58 1.51
C GLY A 56 -2.99 4.94 1.74
N VAL A 57 -3.48 4.16 0.77
CA VAL A 57 -4.77 3.46 0.87
C VAL A 57 -4.73 2.37 1.95
N VAL A 58 -3.63 1.60 2.06
CA VAL A 58 -3.45 0.59 3.11
C VAL A 58 -3.40 1.23 4.50
N VAL A 59 -2.58 2.29 4.68
CA VAL A 59 -2.42 2.99 5.97
C VAL A 59 -3.65 3.83 6.33
N GLY A 60 -4.38 4.34 5.33
CA GLY A 60 -5.62 5.12 5.51
C GLY A 60 -6.73 4.32 6.19
N ARG A 61 -6.72 3.00 6.12
CA ARG A 61 -7.68 2.12 6.80
C ARG A 61 -7.57 2.26 8.32
N ARG A 62 -8.69 2.52 8.97
CA ARG A 62 -8.75 2.73 10.42
C ARG A 62 -8.27 1.49 11.19
N SER A 63 -8.64 0.30 10.71
CA SER A 63 -8.22 -0.99 11.28
C SER A 63 -6.70 -1.17 11.28
N VAL A 64 -6.04 -0.84 10.14
CA VAL A 64 -4.58 -0.93 10.01
C VAL A 64 -3.88 0.12 10.87
N ARG A 65 -4.39 1.35 10.89
CA ARG A 65 -3.83 2.46 11.67
C ARG A 65 -3.94 2.23 13.17
N GLN A 66 -5.05 1.70 13.65
CA GLN A 66 -5.24 1.40 15.07
C GLN A 66 -4.42 0.19 15.51
N ALA A 67 -4.40 -0.88 14.73
CA ALA A 67 -3.62 -2.09 15.02
C ALA A 67 -2.11 -1.92 14.78
N LYS A 68 -1.69 -0.87 14.02
CA LYS A 68 -0.31 -0.70 13.50
C LYS A 68 0.21 -1.98 12.85
N ALA A 69 -0.67 -2.68 12.14
CA ALA A 69 -0.41 -3.98 11.53
C ALA A 69 -1.23 -4.15 10.26
N VAL A 70 -0.60 -4.65 9.21
CA VAL A 70 -1.20 -4.90 7.88
C VAL A 70 -1.97 -6.23 7.91
N SER A 71 -3.00 -6.41 7.05
CA SER A 71 -3.68 -7.70 6.94
C SER A 71 -2.76 -8.76 6.30
N TRP A 72 -3.02 -10.06 6.53
CA TRP A 72 -2.22 -11.12 5.92
C TRP A 72 -2.32 -11.15 4.39
N ALA A 73 -3.48 -10.82 3.83
CA ALA A 73 -3.65 -10.69 2.39
C ALA A 73 -2.81 -9.56 1.82
N ASP A 74 -2.80 -8.39 2.50
CA ASP A 74 -1.96 -7.27 2.09
C ASP A 74 -0.47 -7.60 2.22
N VAL A 75 -0.05 -8.33 3.26
CA VAL A 75 1.34 -8.80 3.40
C VAL A 75 1.75 -9.65 2.20
N GLY A 76 0.90 -10.59 1.78
CA GLY A 76 1.19 -11.42 0.60
C GLY A 76 1.32 -10.60 -0.69
N LEU A 77 0.38 -9.70 -0.94
CA LEU A 77 0.41 -8.82 -2.13
C LEU A 77 1.57 -7.84 -2.11
N LEU A 78 1.91 -7.28 -0.93
CA LEU A 78 3.07 -6.40 -0.77
C LEU A 78 4.37 -7.16 -1.03
N THR A 79 4.52 -8.35 -0.47
CA THR A 79 5.70 -9.19 -0.69
C THR A 79 5.86 -9.49 -2.19
N LEU A 80 4.77 -9.86 -2.86
CA LEU A 80 4.79 -10.16 -4.28
C LEU A 80 5.15 -8.93 -5.11
N SER A 81 4.59 -7.77 -4.79
CA SER A 81 4.92 -6.49 -5.43
C SER A 81 6.37 -6.10 -5.22
N TRP A 82 6.91 -6.25 -4.00
CA TRP A 82 8.29 -5.90 -3.70
C TRP A 82 9.28 -6.84 -4.38
N LEU A 83 9.00 -8.15 -4.40
CA LEU A 83 9.82 -9.12 -5.13
C LEU A 83 9.80 -8.85 -6.63
N GLY A 84 8.64 -8.50 -7.19
CA GLY A 84 8.52 -8.09 -8.59
C GLY A 84 9.38 -6.86 -8.89
N GLN A 85 9.31 -5.81 -8.07
CA GLN A 85 10.13 -4.59 -8.26
C GLN A 85 11.63 -4.84 -8.08
N LEU A 86 12.03 -5.70 -7.13
CA LEU A 86 13.43 -6.12 -7.00
C LEU A 86 13.90 -6.85 -8.26
N GLY A 87 13.06 -7.74 -8.79
CA GLY A 87 13.33 -8.44 -10.04
C GLY A 87 13.40 -7.49 -11.23
N LEU A 88 12.53 -6.49 -11.33
CA LEU A 88 12.59 -5.48 -12.39
C LEU A 88 13.96 -4.80 -12.45
N GLY A 89 14.50 -4.35 -11.31
CA GLY A 89 15.82 -3.71 -11.27
C GLY A 89 16.97 -4.67 -11.57
N PHE A 90 16.80 -5.98 -11.34
CA PHE A 90 17.82 -7.00 -11.55
C PHE A 90 17.83 -7.56 -12.98
N PHE A 91 16.66 -7.75 -13.58
CA PHE A 91 16.52 -8.41 -14.90
C PHE A 91 16.42 -7.43 -16.07
N ILE A 92 16.38 -6.12 -15.84
CA ILE A 92 16.29 -5.16 -16.93
C ILE A 92 17.54 -5.23 -17.80
N VAL A 93 17.33 -5.46 -19.10
CA VAL A 93 18.40 -5.49 -20.10
C VAL A 93 18.56 -4.10 -20.67
N ASP A 94 19.77 -3.58 -20.67
CA ASP A 94 20.09 -2.30 -21.31
C ASP A 94 21.11 -2.51 -22.43
N SER A 95 20.98 -1.73 -23.48
CA SER A 95 21.90 -1.69 -24.61
C SER A 95 22.41 -0.27 -24.77
N SER A 96 23.72 -0.10 -24.82
CA SER A 96 24.37 1.15 -25.24
C SER A 96 24.89 1.01 -26.67
N ALA A 97 25.08 2.12 -27.35
CA ALA A 97 25.61 2.11 -28.72
C ALA A 97 27.01 1.49 -28.83
N GLU A 98 27.74 1.41 -27.74
CA GLU A 98 29.16 0.97 -27.69
C GLU A 98 29.33 -0.34 -26.92
N SER A 99 28.32 -0.87 -26.24
CA SER A 99 28.43 -2.08 -25.42
C SER A 99 27.37 -3.13 -25.75
N VAL A 100 27.75 -4.40 -25.54
CA VAL A 100 26.81 -5.53 -25.64
C VAL A 100 25.69 -5.37 -24.63
N SER A 101 24.47 -5.69 -25.07
CA SER A 101 23.29 -5.68 -24.18
C SER A 101 23.56 -6.51 -22.92
N ALA A 102 23.35 -5.92 -21.76
CA ALA A 102 23.61 -6.55 -20.47
C ALA A 102 22.51 -6.22 -19.45
N SER A 103 22.36 -7.13 -18.48
CA SER A 103 21.54 -6.90 -17.28
C SER A 103 22.39 -7.27 -16.04
N ALA A 104 21.96 -6.90 -14.84
CA ALA A 104 22.60 -7.35 -13.63
C ALA A 104 22.65 -8.90 -13.55
N PHE A 105 21.58 -9.55 -14.00
CA PHE A 105 21.50 -11.01 -14.07
C PHE A 105 22.56 -11.59 -15.03
N THR A 106 22.73 -11.03 -16.22
CA THR A 106 23.72 -11.55 -17.21
C THR A 106 25.16 -11.37 -16.73
N GLN A 107 25.43 -10.33 -15.94
CA GLN A 107 26.74 -10.13 -15.33
C GLN A 107 27.08 -11.22 -14.30
N VAL A 108 26.06 -11.68 -13.56
CA VAL A 108 26.23 -12.71 -12.52
C VAL A 108 26.19 -14.11 -13.11
N ALA A 109 25.24 -14.39 -14.03
CA ALA A 109 25.01 -15.74 -14.58
C ALA A 109 25.95 -16.10 -15.74
N GLY A 110 26.44 -15.09 -16.49
CA GLY A 110 27.24 -15.29 -17.68
C GLY A 110 26.49 -15.90 -18.86
N GLY A 111 27.05 -15.69 -20.10
CA GLY A 111 26.58 -16.35 -21.32
C GLY A 111 25.44 -15.63 -22.08
N VAL A 112 25.41 -15.85 -23.40
CA VAL A 112 24.47 -15.19 -24.34
C VAL A 112 23.02 -15.68 -24.13
N SER A 113 22.83 -16.95 -23.76
CA SER A 113 21.51 -17.51 -23.46
C SER A 113 20.82 -16.89 -22.24
N SER A 114 21.57 -16.19 -21.39
CA SER A 114 21.03 -15.49 -20.22
C SER A 114 20.27 -14.21 -20.58
N LEU A 115 20.44 -13.63 -21.76
CA LEU A 115 19.73 -12.42 -22.20
C LEU A 115 18.23 -12.68 -22.43
N ASP A 116 17.90 -13.75 -23.15
CA ASP A 116 16.50 -14.12 -23.42
C ASP A 116 15.78 -14.46 -22.10
N LEU A 117 16.46 -15.20 -21.22
CA LEU A 117 15.95 -15.52 -19.90
C LEU A 117 15.76 -14.26 -19.06
N SER A 118 16.71 -13.33 -19.09
CA SER A 118 16.60 -12.04 -18.36
C SER A 118 15.41 -11.23 -18.84
N THR A 119 15.20 -11.16 -20.17
CA THR A 119 14.06 -10.45 -20.76
C THR A 119 12.72 -11.11 -20.38
N ALA A 120 12.65 -12.44 -20.39
CA ALA A 120 11.44 -13.17 -19.99
C ALA A 120 11.15 -12.95 -18.49
N LEU A 121 12.16 -13.02 -17.63
CA LEU A 121 12.03 -12.78 -16.19
C LEU A 121 11.65 -11.32 -15.89
N PHE A 122 12.19 -10.36 -16.63
CA PHE A 122 11.79 -8.96 -16.54
C PHE A 122 10.29 -8.79 -16.85
N ALA A 123 9.81 -9.37 -17.97
CA ALA A 123 8.41 -9.32 -18.34
C ALA A 123 7.50 -9.97 -17.27
N LEU A 124 7.93 -11.12 -16.72
CA LEU A 124 7.21 -11.78 -15.62
C LEU A 124 7.14 -10.88 -14.38
N CYS A 125 8.27 -10.28 -13.98
CA CYS A 125 8.33 -9.38 -12.84
C CYS A 125 7.44 -8.13 -13.05
N ALA A 126 7.38 -7.59 -14.27
CA ALA A 126 6.50 -6.47 -14.62
C ALA A 126 5.02 -6.85 -14.44
N VAL A 127 4.60 -7.99 -15.01
CA VAL A 127 3.23 -8.50 -14.86
C VAL A 127 2.88 -8.73 -13.39
N VAL A 128 3.77 -9.38 -12.63
CA VAL A 128 3.58 -9.65 -11.20
C VAL A 128 3.44 -8.35 -10.40
N THR A 129 4.29 -7.35 -10.68
CA THR A 129 4.25 -6.06 -10.01
C THR A 129 2.93 -5.33 -10.25
N ILE A 130 2.48 -5.29 -11.52
CA ILE A 130 1.20 -4.67 -11.90
C ILE A 130 0.03 -5.42 -11.27
N ALA A 131 -0.01 -6.74 -11.40
CA ALA A 131 -1.08 -7.57 -10.83
C ALA A 131 -1.18 -7.43 -9.31
N ALA A 132 -0.05 -7.44 -8.61
CA ALA A 132 0.00 -7.24 -7.16
C ALA A 132 -0.46 -5.81 -6.78
N GLY A 133 -0.06 -4.79 -7.53
CA GLY A 133 -0.49 -3.41 -7.33
C GLY A 133 -2.01 -3.24 -7.50
N VAL A 134 -2.56 -3.79 -8.57
CA VAL A 134 -4.02 -3.81 -8.81
C VAL A 134 -4.74 -4.58 -7.70
N GLY A 135 -4.21 -5.75 -7.30
CA GLY A 135 -4.75 -6.54 -6.20
C GLY A 135 -4.76 -5.79 -4.86
N LEU A 136 -3.69 -5.07 -4.53
CA LEU A 136 -3.61 -4.21 -3.35
C LEU A 136 -4.67 -3.11 -3.39
N PHE A 137 -4.80 -2.42 -4.52
CA PHE A 137 -5.78 -1.36 -4.68
C PHE A 137 -7.21 -1.91 -4.57
N ALA A 138 -7.52 -3.01 -5.25
CA ALA A 138 -8.84 -3.65 -5.22
C ALA A 138 -9.20 -4.15 -3.81
N SER A 139 -8.26 -4.82 -3.12
CA SER A 139 -8.47 -5.30 -1.75
C SER A 139 -8.69 -4.15 -0.78
N ALA A 140 -7.96 -3.06 -0.94
CA ALA A 140 -8.08 -1.88 -0.12
C ALA A 140 -9.43 -1.16 -0.34
N LEU A 141 -9.85 -1.01 -1.58
CA LEU A 141 -11.14 -0.42 -1.93
C LEU A 141 -12.29 -1.26 -1.38
N TRP A 142 -12.22 -2.58 -1.55
CA TRP A 142 -13.23 -3.50 -1.02
C TRP A 142 -13.38 -3.36 0.50
N GLN A 143 -12.28 -3.37 1.25
CA GLN A 143 -12.30 -3.21 2.70
C GLN A 143 -12.83 -1.83 3.12
N PHE A 144 -12.47 -0.77 2.38
CA PHE A 144 -13.01 0.57 2.63
C PHE A 144 -14.53 0.62 2.47
N VAL A 145 -15.06 0.00 1.40
CA VAL A 145 -16.51 -0.09 1.17
C VAL A 145 -17.20 -0.89 2.29
N GLN A 146 -16.61 -2.00 2.73
CA GLN A 146 -17.15 -2.78 3.84
C GLN A 146 -17.16 -1.99 5.16
N GLU A 147 -16.08 -1.28 5.48
CA GLU A 147 -16.03 -0.42 6.67
C GLU A 147 -17.07 0.71 6.60
N ALA A 148 -17.29 1.31 5.43
CA ALA A 148 -18.29 2.34 5.23
C ALA A 148 -19.72 1.78 5.44
N ARG A 149 -20.02 0.61 4.87
CA ARG A 149 -21.31 -0.08 5.05
C ARG A 149 -21.56 -0.44 6.52
N ALA A 150 -20.56 -0.95 7.21
CA ALA A 150 -20.68 -1.29 8.62
C ALA A 150 -20.99 -0.05 9.49
N ARG A 151 -20.37 1.10 9.18
CA ARG A 151 -20.66 2.37 9.87
C ARG A 151 -22.10 2.85 9.63
N MET A 152 -22.57 2.78 8.38
CA MET A 152 -23.96 3.14 8.07
C MET A 152 -24.94 2.25 8.82
N ALA A 153 -24.70 0.94 8.88
CA ALA A 153 -25.55 0.01 9.59
C ALA A 153 -25.61 0.31 11.11
N THR A 154 -24.46 0.63 11.73
CA THR A 154 -24.42 1.03 13.16
C THR A 154 -25.15 2.34 13.40
N SER A 155 -24.96 3.34 12.53
CA SER A 155 -25.67 4.62 12.65
C SER A 155 -27.19 4.48 12.52
N LEU A 156 -27.67 3.63 11.61
CA LEU A 156 -29.09 3.33 11.45
C LEU A 156 -29.65 2.61 12.68
N ALA A 157 -28.92 1.62 13.21
CA ALA A 157 -29.33 0.91 14.42
C ALA A 157 -29.38 1.84 15.66
N ASP A 158 -28.48 2.80 15.75
CA ASP A 158 -28.50 3.79 16.82
C ASP A 158 -29.67 4.76 16.69
N LEU A 159 -30.01 5.20 15.48
CA LEU A 159 -31.20 6.01 15.22
C LEU A 159 -32.50 5.25 15.55
N GLU A 160 -32.57 3.98 15.20
CA GLU A 160 -33.72 3.13 15.51
C GLU A 160 -33.91 2.93 17.04
N ARG A 161 -32.79 2.76 17.79
CA ARG A 161 -32.83 2.72 19.27
C ARG A 161 -33.31 4.02 19.86
N VAL A 162 -32.91 5.16 19.33
CA VAL A 162 -33.40 6.47 19.79
C VAL A 162 -34.87 6.64 19.45
N ALA A 163 -35.27 6.28 18.23
CA ALA A 163 -36.68 6.38 17.80
C ALA A 163 -37.64 5.44 18.59
N SER A 164 -37.14 4.24 18.96
CA SER A 164 -37.93 3.28 19.76
C SER A 164 -38.00 3.60 21.27
N GLY A 165 -37.38 4.70 21.71
CA GLY A 165 -37.42 5.13 23.12
C GLY A 165 -36.55 4.28 24.07
N THR A 166 -35.91 3.22 23.57
CA THR A 166 -35.04 2.34 24.39
C THR A 166 -33.70 2.96 24.68
N GLY A 167 -33.28 4.00 23.91
CA GLY A 167 -32.00 4.69 24.08
C GLY A 167 -31.96 5.69 25.25
N ALA A 168 -33.12 6.20 25.69
CA ALA A 168 -33.19 7.19 26.77
C ALA A 168 -32.88 6.62 28.18
N ALA A 169 -33.06 5.30 28.35
CA ALA A 169 -32.81 4.64 29.65
C ALA A 169 -31.36 4.33 29.95
N ALA A 170 -30.53 4.18 28.91
CA ALA A 170 -29.08 3.83 29.07
C ALA A 170 -28.18 5.05 29.36
N GLY A 171 -28.70 6.25 29.16
CA GLY A 171 -27.96 7.52 29.40
C GLY A 171 -28.07 8.07 30.81
N ARG A 172 -28.86 7.45 31.69
CA ARG A 172 -28.90 7.86 33.10
C ARG A 172 -27.62 7.37 33.76
N ARG A 173 -26.61 8.23 33.77
CA ARG A 173 -25.43 8.05 34.65
C ARG A 173 -25.96 7.94 36.09
N PRO A 174 -25.78 6.83 36.81
CA PRO A 174 -26.02 6.79 38.22
C PRO A 174 -24.97 7.66 38.88
N GLY A 175 -25.38 8.83 39.41
CA GLY A 175 -24.49 9.60 40.24
C GLY A 175 -24.43 11.11 40.07
N TYR A 176 -25.31 11.74 39.28
CA TYR A 176 -25.49 13.18 39.42
C TYR A 176 -26.68 13.46 40.30
N GLY A 177 -26.42 13.95 41.52
CA GLY A 177 -27.44 14.29 42.48
C GLY A 177 -28.45 15.27 41.90
N ASP A 178 -29.67 15.15 42.41
CA ASP A 178 -30.90 15.87 41.99
C ASP A 178 -30.87 17.38 42.37
N ASP A 179 -29.66 17.96 42.65
CA ASP A 179 -29.48 19.34 43.10
C ASP A 179 -28.96 20.28 42.01
N GLY A 180 -29.17 19.96 40.73
CA GLY A 180 -28.83 20.88 39.64
C GLY A 180 -29.80 22.08 39.63
N PRO A 181 -29.35 23.35 39.42
CA PRO A 181 -30.23 24.51 39.39
C PRO A 181 -31.24 24.39 38.28
N VAL A 182 -32.51 24.35 38.66
CA VAL A 182 -33.66 24.37 37.75
C VAL A 182 -33.70 25.76 37.09
N ILE A 183 -33.29 25.85 35.85
CA ILE A 183 -33.42 27.10 35.06
C ILE A 183 -34.90 27.23 34.65
N THR A 184 -35.64 28.01 35.41
CA THR A 184 -37.03 28.36 35.05
C THR A 184 -37.00 29.54 34.07
N ILE A 185 -37.26 29.27 32.79
CA ILE A 185 -37.43 30.32 31.79
C ILE A 185 -38.84 30.88 31.94
N THR A 186 -38.96 32.09 32.54
CA THR A 186 -40.22 32.84 32.61
C THR A 186 -40.38 33.59 31.27
N PRO A 187 -41.43 33.35 30.49
CA PRO A 187 -41.71 34.16 29.31
C PRO A 187 -42.08 35.58 29.74
N ARG A 188 -41.35 36.55 29.17
CA ARG A 188 -41.63 37.98 29.34
C ARG A 188 -42.81 38.33 28.42
N GLY A 189 -43.93 38.67 29.01
CA GLY A 189 -45.06 39.25 28.31
C GLY A 189 -44.79 40.71 27.88
#